data_c1ead30aa3d93b8c24a76311495f75a1
#
_entry.id   c1ead30aa3d93b8c24a76311495f75a1
#
_cell.length_a   1.000
_cell.length_b   1.000
_cell.length_c   1.000
_cell.angle_alpha   90.00
_cell.angle_beta   90.00
_cell.angle_gamma   90.00
#
_symmetry.space_group_name_H-M   'P 1'
#
loop_
_entity.id
_entity.type
_entity.pdbx_description
1 polymer ?
#
loop_
_entity_poly.entity_id
_entity_poly.type
_entity_poly.pdbx_seq_one_letter_code
_entity_poly.pdbx_strand_id
1 'polypeptide(L)'
;MKLPKTMTVSLMARLLHVDERHYRRIEKGTAHGASVELIEDIAKLLRLSSDEVEMLYLWCGKTPPRVPQVGGEVPPELLSVMHAESHGAYWCSSGYQVMGANERALANWPWMRRPGVNVLVSLLQGEGRAQCVEWETRWAPLLLAQLRRELIESPDNDELLHLVDRLVGDPVVERIWRATAESQPRAYGTRRDMIMPPWGVPVEITVTALVPAGRPDLRLVVGVPAPGVVPEFPALPAPPG
;
A
#
# COMPACT_ATOMS: atom_id res chain seq x y z
N MET A 1 36.46 23.64 9.18
CA MET A 1 35.96 24.75 8.34
C MET A 1 34.68 25.27 9.01
N LYS A 2 34.69 26.54 9.51
CA LYS A 2 33.47 27.12 10.11
C LYS A 2 32.45 27.38 8.99
N LEU A 3 31.28 26.81 9.08
CA LEU A 3 30.15 27.13 8.16
C LEU A 3 29.80 28.62 8.32
N PRO A 4 29.57 29.36 7.23
CA PRO A 4 29.16 30.74 7.29
C PRO A 4 27.77 30.84 7.95
N LYS A 5 27.51 31.98 8.64
CA LYS A 5 26.26 32.24 9.35
C LYS A 5 25.00 32.27 8.43
N THR A 6 25.20 32.32 7.13
CA THR A 6 24.09 32.39 6.15
C THR A 6 24.45 31.51 4.95
N MET A 7 23.57 30.61 4.58
CA MET A 7 23.70 29.81 3.36
C MET A 7 23.31 30.66 2.17
N THR A 8 24.27 30.95 1.30
CA THR A 8 24.05 31.71 0.05
C THR A 8 23.86 30.73 -1.12
N VAL A 9 23.18 31.20 -2.17
CA VAL A 9 23.02 30.44 -3.44
C VAL A 9 24.36 29.98 -3.99
N SER A 10 25.39 30.86 -3.99
CA SER A 10 26.73 30.54 -4.48
C SER A 10 27.39 29.45 -3.63
N LEU A 11 27.22 29.49 -2.31
CA LEU A 11 27.76 28.45 -1.44
C LEU A 11 27.04 27.11 -1.65
N MET A 12 25.73 27.13 -1.74
CA MET A 12 24.94 25.92 -2.01
C MET A 12 25.30 25.28 -3.34
N ALA A 13 25.33 26.06 -4.41
CA ALA A 13 25.73 25.58 -5.73
C ALA A 13 27.14 24.94 -5.73
N ARG A 14 28.07 25.52 -5.00
CA ARG A 14 29.42 24.98 -4.86
C ARG A 14 29.44 23.67 -4.05
N LEU A 15 28.71 23.61 -2.94
CA LEU A 15 28.63 22.40 -2.10
C LEU A 15 27.95 21.23 -2.81
N LEU A 16 26.98 21.54 -3.66
CA LEU A 16 26.23 20.57 -4.47
C LEU A 16 26.88 20.27 -5.82
N HIS A 17 28.01 20.90 -6.12
CA HIS A 17 28.72 20.77 -7.41
C HIS A 17 27.83 21.06 -8.64
N VAL A 18 26.92 22.05 -8.52
CA VAL A 18 26.03 22.48 -9.60
C VAL A 18 26.25 23.95 -9.95
N ASP A 19 25.75 24.37 -11.12
CA ASP A 19 25.72 25.76 -11.53
C ASP A 19 24.74 26.59 -10.68
N GLU A 20 25.10 27.85 -10.33
CA GLU A 20 24.23 28.74 -9.55
C GLU A 20 22.89 28.99 -10.20
N ARG A 21 22.82 29.06 -11.53
CA ARG A 21 21.59 29.26 -12.28
C ARG A 21 20.69 28.03 -12.15
N HIS A 22 21.29 26.84 -12.14
CA HIS A 22 20.54 25.59 -11.93
C HIS A 22 19.97 25.55 -10.51
N TYR A 23 20.79 25.81 -9.48
CA TYR A 23 20.32 25.83 -8.09
C TYR A 23 19.21 26.87 -7.86
N ARG A 24 19.34 28.10 -8.43
CA ARG A 24 18.29 29.13 -8.36
C ARG A 24 16.96 28.69 -8.97
N ARG A 25 16.99 27.85 -10.00
CA ARG A 25 15.75 27.30 -10.59
C ARG A 25 15.10 26.29 -9.65
N ILE A 26 15.90 25.51 -8.90
CA ILE A 26 15.38 24.60 -7.86
C ILE A 26 14.71 25.42 -6.75
N GLU A 27 15.38 26.44 -6.20
CA GLU A 27 14.80 27.31 -5.18
C GLU A 27 13.48 27.99 -5.61
N LYS A 28 13.33 28.30 -6.88
CA LYS A 28 12.13 28.89 -7.45
C LYS A 28 11.05 27.88 -7.82
N GLY A 29 11.28 26.59 -7.62
CA GLY A 29 10.35 25.54 -8.03
C GLY A 29 10.17 25.43 -9.55
N THR A 30 11.14 25.94 -10.35
CA THR A 30 11.07 25.93 -11.82
C THR A 30 12.05 24.93 -12.45
N ALA A 31 12.77 24.15 -11.64
CA ALA A 31 13.71 23.13 -12.11
C ALA A 31 13.00 21.78 -12.29
N HIS A 32 12.34 21.60 -13.41
CA HIS A 32 11.97 20.27 -13.84
C HIS A 32 13.23 19.51 -14.26
N GLY A 33 13.54 18.39 -13.61
CA GLY A 33 14.65 17.51 -13.99
C GLY A 33 15.88 17.49 -13.07
N ALA A 34 15.76 17.99 -11.83
CA ALA A 34 16.78 17.69 -10.81
C ALA A 34 16.89 16.18 -10.63
N SER A 35 18.12 15.64 -10.50
CA SER A 35 18.32 14.22 -10.21
C SER A 35 17.90 13.92 -8.77
N VAL A 36 17.57 12.65 -8.49
CA VAL A 36 17.20 12.22 -7.13
C VAL A 36 18.36 12.47 -6.16
N GLU A 37 19.58 12.19 -6.58
CA GLU A 37 20.79 12.41 -5.78
C GLU A 37 20.93 13.88 -5.38
N LEU A 38 20.69 14.80 -6.32
CA LEU A 38 20.75 16.24 -6.05
C LEU A 38 19.67 16.68 -5.05
N ILE A 39 18.46 16.13 -5.15
CA ILE A 39 17.36 16.40 -4.21
C ILE A 39 17.75 15.93 -2.81
N GLU A 40 18.30 14.72 -2.69
CA GLU A 40 18.74 14.15 -1.41
C GLU A 40 19.90 14.94 -0.80
N ASP A 41 20.86 15.39 -1.60
CA ASP A 41 21.98 16.19 -1.13
C ASP A 41 21.53 17.57 -0.64
N ILE A 42 20.55 18.20 -1.31
CA ILE A 42 19.92 19.43 -0.83
C ILE A 42 19.23 19.17 0.51
N ALA A 43 18.45 18.09 0.61
CA ALA A 43 17.73 17.73 1.83
C ALA A 43 18.69 17.53 3.02
N LYS A 44 19.78 16.82 2.81
CA LYS A 44 20.83 16.59 3.82
C LYS A 44 21.52 17.89 4.25
N LEU A 45 21.92 18.73 3.28
CA LEU A 45 22.60 20.00 3.56
C LEU A 45 21.73 20.99 4.32
N LEU A 46 20.46 21.09 3.95
CA LEU A 46 19.51 21.99 4.60
C LEU A 46 18.85 21.37 5.84
N ARG A 47 19.07 20.09 6.11
CA ARG A 47 18.43 19.32 7.18
C ARG A 47 16.92 19.43 7.13
N LEU A 48 16.36 19.22 5.95
CA LEU A 48 14.92 19.29 5.73
C LEU A 48 14.19 18.20 6.53
N SER A 49 13.03 18.56 7.03
CA SER A 49 12.09 17.59 7.59
C SER A 49 11.51 16.67 6.49
N SER A 50 10.88 15.56 6.88
CA SER A 50 10.28 14.63 5.93
C SER A 50 9.27 15.30 4.99
N ASP A 51 8.45 16.21 5.54
CA ASP A 51 7.44 16.95 4.76
C ASP A 51 8.09 17.93 3.76
N GLU A 52 9.17 18.59 4.17
CA GLU A 52 9.93 19.50 3.30
C GLU A 52 10.67 18.72 2.20
N VAL A 53 11.16 17.52 2.49
CA VAL A 53 11.74 16.62 1.49
C VAL A 53 10.68 16.20 0.47
N GLU A 54 9.52 15.77 0.93
CA GLU A 54 8.39 15.43 0.05
C GLU A 54 8.03 16.57 -0.88
N MET A 55 7.89 17.79 -0.34
CA MET A 55 7.61 18.99 -1.12
C MET A 55 8.73 19.28 -2.14
N LEU A 56 9.99 19.10 -1.78
CA LEU A 56 11.11 19.32 -2.68
C LEU A 56 11.09 18.34 -3.87
N TYR A 57 10.77 17.06 -3.62
CA TYR A 57 10.57 16.07 -4.69
C TYR A 57 9.47 16.50 -5.64
N LEU A 58 8.29 16.88 -5.12
CA LEU A 58 7.15 17.31 -5.92
C LEU A 58 7.48 18.57 -6.75
N TRP A 59 8.18 19.55 -6.18
CA TRP A 59 8.63 20.74 -6.91
C TRP A 59 9.60 20.42 -8.04
N CYS A 60 10.41 19.40 -7.87
CA CYS A 60 11.31 18.92 -8.92
C CYS A 60 10.61 18.01 -9.95
N GLY A 61 9.31 17.79 -9.84
CA GLY A 61 8.55 16.90 -10.72
C GLY A 61 8.89 15.43 -10.55
N LYS A 62 9.35 15.05 -9.34
CA LYS A 62 9.69 13.66 -8.98
C LYS A 62 8.69 13.12 -7.98
N THR A 63 8.52 11.80 -8.00
CA THR A 63 7.78 11.10 -6.95
C THR A 63 8.66 10.99 -5.71
N PRO A 64 8.22 11.46 -4.54
CA PRO A 64 8.96 11.27 -3.30
C PRO A 64 9.20 9.78 -3.04
N PRO A 65 10.37 9.42 -2.49
CA PRO A 65 10.57 8.06 -2.02
C PRO A 65 9.52 7.76 -0.95
N ARG A 66 8.83 6.64 -1.08
CA ARG A 66 7.98 6.15 0.00
C ARG A 66 8.92 5.76 1.13
N VAL A 67 9.06 6.62 2.14
CA VAL A 67 9.76 6.23 3.37
C VAL A 67 8.93 5.12 3.99
N PRO A 68 9.45 3.89 4.08
CA PRO A 68 8.75 2.86 4.85
C PRO A 68 8.74 3.35 6.30
N GLN A 69 7.59 3.82 6.77
CA GLN A 69 7.38 3.92 8.21
C GLN A 69 7.22 2.47 8.69
N VAL A 70 8.34 1.84 8.99
CA VAL A 70 8.40 0.45 9.41
C VAL A 70 7.67 0.34 10.75
N GLY A 71 6.53 -0.37 10.76
CA GLY A 71 6.01 -0.98 11.97
C GLY A 71 5.27 -0.08 12.97
N GLY A 72 4.69 1.03 12.53
CA GLY A 72 3.81 1.82 13.41
C GLY A 72 2.44 1.17 13.57
N GLU A 73 1.90 1.15 14.80
CA GLU A 73 0.51 0.78 15.06
C GLU A 73 -0.45 1.67 14.25
N VAL A 74 -1.63 1.14 13.95
CA VAL A 74 -2.70 1.93 13.34
C VAL A 74 -3.19 2.96 14.37
N PRO A 75 -3.16 4.27 14.06
CA PRO A 75 -3.65 5.30 14.98
C PRO A 75 -5.09 5.05 15.42
N PRO A 76 -5.45 5.37 16.68
CA PRO A 76 -6.80 5.13 17.22
C PRO A 76 -7.94 5.77 16.41
N GLU A 77 -7.70 6.94 15.83
CA GLU A 77 -8.66 7.62 14.94
C GLU A 77 -8.91 6.83 13.66
N LEU A 78 -7.87 6.21 13.07
CA LEU A 78 -8.02 5.36 11.90
C LEU A 78 -8.70 4.03 12.22
N LEU A 79 -8.44 3.46 13.41
CA LEU A 79 -9.20 2.30 13.91
C LEU A 79 -10.67 2.65 14.06
N SER A 80 -10.99 3.84 14.58
CA SER A 80 -12.38 4.31 14.73
C SER A 80 -13.09 4.41 13.38
N VAL A 81 -12.42 4.91 12.33
CA VAL A 81 -12.96 4.94 10.95
C VAL A 81 -13.27 3.52 10.47
N MET A 82 -12.37 2.58 10.66
CA MET A 82 -12.58 1.17 10.25
C MET A 82 -13.75 0.53 11.00
N HIS A 83 -13.88 0.78 12.30
CA HIS A 83 -14.97 0.22 13.10
C HIS A 83 -16.34 0.83 12.75
N ALA A 84 -16.38 2.08 12.28
CA ALA A 84 -17.59 2.73 11.82
C ALA A 84 -18.03 2.25 10.42
N GLU A 85 -17.15 1.53 9.69
CA GLU A 85 -17.48 1.04 8.34
C GLU A 85 -18.57 -0.05 8.41
N SER A 86 -19.58 0.11 7.55
CA SER A 86 -20.72 -0.80 7.48
C SER A 86 -20.44 -2.12 6.75
N HIS A 87 -19.32 -2.21 6.04
CA HIS A 87 -18.84 -3.40 5.34
C HIS A 87 -17.67 -4.04 6.05
N GLY A 88 -17.24 -5.21 5.58
CA GLY A 88 -16.01 -5.84 6.05
C GLY A 88 -14.80 -4.96 5.69
N ALA A 89 -14.12 -4.44 6.71
CA ALA A 89 -12.99 -3.52 6.56
C ALA A 89 -11.81 -3.94 7.42
N TYR A 90 -10.60 -3.74 6.90
CA TYR A 90 -9.38 -4.02 7.64
C TYR A 90 -8.25 -3.06 7.23
N TRP A 91 -7.37 -2.78 8.16
CA TRP A 91 -6.10 -2.11 7.90
C TRP A 91 -5.02 -3.13 7.57
N CYS A 92 -4.21 -2.86 6.57
CA CYS A 92 -2.98 -3.60 6.34
C CYS A 92 -1.82 -2.66 6.05
N SER A 93 -0.59 -3.17 6.29
CA SER A 93 0.65 -2.49 5.90
C SER A 93 0.84 -2.50 4.38
N SER A 94 1.85 -1.75 3.90
CA SER A 94 2.30 -1.81 2.51
C SER A 94 2.77 -3.22 2.11
N GLY A 95 3.27 -4.03 3.06
CA GLY A 95 3.61 -5.44 2.89
C GLY A 95 2.43 -6.41 3.02
N TYR A 96 1.17 -5.92 3.05
CA TYR A 96 -0.06 -6.72 3.18
C TYR A 96 -0.25 -7.43 4.52
N GLN A 97 0.48 -7.04 5.56
CA GLN A 97 0.28 -7.54 6.93
C GLN A 97 -1.00 -6.94 7.50
N VAL A 98 -1.91 -7.77 8.03
CA VAL A 98 -3.13 -7.29 8.70
C VAL A 98 -2.76 -6.62 10.02
N MET A 99 -3.18 -5.36 10.17
CA MET A 99 -2.91 -4.50 11.32
C MET A 99 -4.13 -4.32 12.22
N GLY A 100 -5.32 -4.59 11.71
CA GLY A 100 -6.59 -4.53 12.42
C GLY A 100 -7.74 -4.82 11.47
N ALA A 101 -8.85 -5.36 12.00
CA ALA A 101 -10.04 -5.69 11.22
C ALA A 101 -11.30 -5.45 12.06
N ASN A 102 -12.39 -5.00 11.41
CA ASN A 102 -13.68 -4.89 12.08
C ASN A 102 -14.37 -6.27 12.16
N GLU A 103 -15.42 -6.37 12.99
CA GLU A 103 -16.14 -7.63 13.22
C GLU A 103 -16.72 -8.21 11.93
N ARG A 104 -17.13 -7.38 10.98
CA ARG A 104 -17.65 -7.84 9.69
C ARG A 104 -16.56 -8.44 8.83
N ALA A 105 -15.35 -7.87 8.82
CA ALA A 105 -14.20 -8.47 8.15
C ALA A 105 -13.83 -9.81 8.78
N LEU A 106 -13.84 -9.90 10.11
CA LEU A 106 -13.55 -11.14 10.83
C LEU A 106 -14.62 -12.23 10.63
N ALA A 107 -15.87 -11.84 10.36
CA ALA A 107 -16.92 -12.77 9.98
C ALA A 107 -16.77 -13.24 8.52
N ASN A 108 -16.45 -12.32 7.60
CA ASN A 108 -16.28 -12.63 6.18
C ASN A 108 -15.00 -13.40 5.88
N TRP A 109 -13.94 -13.08 6.61
CA TRP A 109 -12.57 -13.61 6.44
C TRP A 109 -12.02 -14.13 7.78
N PRO A 110 -12.51 -15.26 8.29
CA PRO A 110 -12.15 -15.77 9.63
C PRO A 110 -10.65 -15.99 9.84
N TRP A 111 -9.91 -16.24 8.76
CA TRP A 111 -8.45 -16.39 8.78
C TRP A 111 -7.71 -15.13 9.24
N MET A 112 -8.34 -13.94 9.20
CA MET A 112 -7.79 -12.70 9.72
C MET A 112 -7.66 -12.68 11.26
N ARG A 113 -8.29 -13.60 11.98
CA ARG A 113 -8.17 -13.72 13.45
C ARG A 113 -6.80 -14.19 13.91
N ARG A 114 -6.01 -14.76 13.01
CA ARG A 114 -4.66 -15.22 13.35
C ARG A 114 -3.71 -14.04 13.48
N PRO A 115 -2.89 -13.99 14.55
CA PRO A 115 -1.84 -12.99 14.65
C PRO A 115 -0.85 -13.10 13.49
N GLY A 116 -0.39 -11.96 13.00
CA GLY A 116 0.65 -11.95 11.98
C GLY A 116 0.20 -12.39 10.59
N VAL A 117 -1.09 -12.32 10.29
CA VAL A 117 -1.65 -12.73 9.01
C VAL A 117 -1.27 -11.76 7.88
N ASN A 118 -0.82 -12.32 6.76
CA ASN A 118 -0.62 -11.58 5.52
C ASN A 118 -1.74 -11.91 4.53
N VAL A 119 -2.39 -10.88 4.00
CA VAL A 119 -3.56 -11.01 3.12
C VAL A 119 -3.22 -11.78 1.84
N LEU A 120 -2.10 -11.46 1.18
CA LEU A 120 -1.72 -12.14 -0.07
C LEU A 120 -1.37 -13.60 0.17
N VAL A 121 -0.66 -13.90 1.26
CA VAL A 121 -0.37 -15.29 1.63
C VAL A 121 -1.66 -16.06 1.88
N SER A 122 -2.61 -15.48 2.60
CA SER A 122 -3.89 -16.12 2.90
C SER A 122 -4.73 -16.38 1.65
N LEU A 123 -4.77 -15.42 0.72
CA LEU A 123 -5.55 -15.53 -0.51
C LEU A 123 -4.87 -16.37 -1.61
N LEU A 124 -3.53 -16.45 -1.62
CA LEU A 124 -2.80 -17.16 -2.66
C LEU A 124 -2.39 -18.59 -2.27
N GLN A 125 -2.07 -18.83 -0.98
CA GLN A 125 -1.56 -20.12 -0.49
C GLN A 125 -2.34 -20.66 0.72
N GLY A 126 -3.11 -19.80 1.41
CA GLY A 126 -3.76 -20.14 2.67
C GLY A 126 -5.26 -20.42 2.53
N GLU A 127 -5.95 -20.35 3.68
CA GLU A 127 -7.38 -20.65 3.79
C GLU A 127 -8.27 -19.69 2.98
N GLY A 128 -7.85 -18.44 2.79
CA GLY A 128 -8.56 -17.47 1.99
C GLY A 128 -8.68 -17.86 0.51
N ARG A 129 -7.76 -18.70 0.01
CA ARG A 129 -7.82 -19.22 -1.36
C ARG A 129 -9.12 -19.98 -1.64
N ALA A 130 -9.59 -20.78 -0.69
CA ALA A 130 -10.81 -21.56 -0.84
C ALA A 130 -12.10 -20.69 -0.92
N GLN A 131 -12.02 -19.43 -0.46
CA GLN A 131 -13.12 -18.48 -0.57
C GLN A 131 -13.20 -17.81 -1.95
N CYS A 132 -12.13 -17.81 -2.73
CA CYS A 132 -12.04 -17.13 -4.02
C CYS A 132 -12.63 -18.00 -5.14
N VAL A 133 -13.78 -17.62 -5.68
CA VAL A 133 -14.40 -18.30 -6.83
C VAL A 133 -13.54 -18.06 -8.06
N GLU A 134 -13.32 -19.11 -8.85
CA GLU A 134 -12.42 -19.06 -10.03
C GLU A 134 -11.03 -18.49 -9.68
N TRP A 135 -10.47 -18.93 -8.55
CA TRP A 135 -9.25 -18.38 -7.96
C TRP A 135 -8.10 -18.24 -8.95
N GLU A 136 -7.85 -19.30 -9.74
CA GLU A 136 -6.69 -19.37 -10.64
C GLU A 136 -6.78 -18.40 -11.82
N THR A 137 -8.01 -18.09 -12.26
CA THR A 137 -8.26 -17.26 -13.44
C THR A 137 -8.67 -15.83 -13.11
N ARG A 138 -9.32 -15.60 -11.96
CA ARG A 138 -9.89 -14.28 -11.63
C ARG A 138 -9.22 -13.60 -10.44
N TRP A 139 -8.72 -14.35 -9.45
CA TRP A 139 -8.15 -13.75 -8.25
C TRP A 139 -6.62 -13.71 -8.29
N ALA A 140 -5.97 -14.86 -8.48
CA ALA A 140 -4.52 -14.95 -8.41
C ALA A 140 -3.80 -14.04 -9.42
N PRO A 141 -4.22 -13.95 -10.71
CA PRO A 141 -3.56 -13.06 -11.65
C PRO A 141 -3.62 -11.58 -11.24
N LEU A 142 -4.77 -11.13 -10.72
CA LEU A 142 -4.94 -9.74 -10.29
C LEU A 142 -4.13 -9.41 -9.03
N LEU A 143 -4.12 -10.31 -8.05
CA LEU A 143 -3.34 -10.14 -6.82
C LEU A 143 -1.84 -10.10 -7.11
N LEU A 144 -1.37 -10.98 -7.99
CA LEU A 144 0.03 -11.04 -8.39
C LEU A 144 0.44 -9.85 -9.27
N ALA A 145 -0.43 -9.38 -10.16
CA ALA A 145 -0.18 -8.17 -10.92
C ALA A 145 -0.12 -6.92 -10.02
N GLN A 146 -0.96 -6.86 -8.98
CA GLN A 146 -0.91 -5.81 -7.97
C GLN A 146 0.41 -5.85 -7.19
N LEU A 147 0.84 -7.02 -6.73
CA LEU A 147 2.12 -7.19 -6.03
C LEU A 147 3.30 -6.78 -6.90
N ARG A 148 3.29 -7.17 -8.18
CA ARG A 148 4.34 -6.78 -9.14
C ARG A 148 4.42 -5.27 -9.31
N ARG A 149 3.28 -4.61 -9.39
CA ARG A 149 3.23 -3.14 -9.47
C ARG A 149 3.82 -2.48 -8.23
N GLU A 150 3.49 -2.97 -7.03
CA GLU A 150 4.04 -2.45 -5.78
C GLU A 150 5.57 -2.59 -5.75
N LEU A 151 6.12 -3.71 -6.26
CA LEU A 151 7.56 -3.90 -6.39
C LEU A 151 8.21 -2.91 -7.36
N ILE A 152 7.54 -2.59 -8.47
CA ILE A 152 8.04 -1.58 -9.42
C ILE A 152 8.04 -0.18 -8.77
N GLU A 153 7.00 0.13 -7.98
CA GLU A 153 6.88 1.40 -7.26
C GLU A 153 7.82 1.50 -6.03
N SER A 154 8.26 0.36 -5.49
CA SER A 154 9.12 0.27 -4.29
C SER A 154 10.10 -0.90 -4.42
N PRO A 155 11.12 -0.79 -5.31
CA PRO A 155 12.02 -1.91 -5.63
C PRO A 155 12.91 -2.35 -4.47
N ASP A 156 13.18 -1.46 -3.52
CA ASP A 156 14.04 -1.71 -2.35
C ASP A 156 13.24 -2.11 -1.09
N ASN A 157 11.97 -2.49 -1.25
CA ASN A 157 11.14 -2.91 -0.13
C ASN A 157 11.38 -4.40 0.18
N ASP A 158 12.20 -4.67 1.19
CA ASP A 158 12.55 -6.02 1.62
C ASP A 158 11.33 -6.88 1.99
N GLU A 159 10.28 -6.29 2.59
CA GLU A 159 9.05 -7.03 2.93
C GLU A 159 8.35 -7.57 1.68
N LEU A 160 8.29 -6.77 0.61
CA LEU A 160 7.69 -7.19 -0.66
C LEU A 160 8.55 -8.22 -1.37
N LEU A 161 9.88 -8.09 -1.33
CA LEU A 161 10.81 -9.06 -1.90
C LEU A 161 10.68 -10.41 -1.21
N HIS A 162 10.73 -10.45 0.12
CA HIS A 162 10.51 -11.67 0.90
C HIS A 162 9.11 -12.28 0.67
N LEU A 163 8.09 -11.43 0.50
CA LEU A 163 6.74 -11.90 0.19
C LEU A 163 6.68 -12.62 -1.16
N VAL A 164 7.34 -12.08 -2.19
CA VAL A 164 7.42 -12.73 -3.50
C VAL A 164 8.14 -14.07 -3.40
N ASP A 165 9.32 -14.12 -2.76
CA ASP A 165 10.09 -15.36 -2.59
C ASP A 165 9.24 -16.45 -1.91
N ARG A 166 8.48 -16.06 -0.89
CA ARG A 166 7.54 -16.96 -0.22
C ARG A 166 6.44 -17.45 -1.16
N LEU A 167 5.81 -16.55 -1.91
CA LEU A 167 4.66 -16.87 -2.74
C LEU A 167 5.03 -17.73 -3.96
N VAL A 168 6.16 -17.49 -4.60
CA VAL A 168 6.64 -18.28 -5.74
C VAL A 168 7.15 -19.67 -5.34
N GLY A 169 7.24 -19.97 -4.05
CA GLY A 169 7.43 -21.32 -3.55
C GLY A 169 6.26 -22.28 -3.82
N ASP A 170 5.06 -21.78 -4.11
CA ASP A 170 3.93 -22.57 -4.59
C ASP A 170 3.99 -22.70 -6.13
N PRO A 171 4.04 -23.92 -6.69
CA PRO A 171 4.22 -24.12 -8.14
C PRO A 171 3.08 -23.49 -8.98
N VAL A 172 1.85 -23.45 -8.47
CA VAL A 172 0.71 -22.86 -9.18
C VAL A 172 0.84 -21.34 -9.17
N VAL A 173 1.18 -20.76 -8.04
CA VAL A 173 1.42 -19.31 -7.90
C VAL A 173 2.60 -18.90 -8.79
N GLU A 174 3.70 -19.66 -8.79
CA GLU A 174 4.86 -19.40 -9.64
C GLU A 174 4.49 -19.39 -11.13
N ARG A 175 3.72 -20.38 -11.57
CA ARG A 175 3.25 -20.46 -12.97
C ARG A 175 2.45 -19.22 -13.35
N ILE A 176 1.50 -18.80 -12.50
CA ILE A 176 0.69 -17.60 -12.75
C ILE A 176 1.56 -16.35 -12.69
N TRP A 177 2.49 -16.25 -11.73
CA TRP A 177 3.45 -15.15 -11.63
C TRP A 177 4.24 -14.96 -12.92
N ARG A 178 4.74 -16.04 -13.52
CA ARG A 178 5.47 -15.99 -14.79
C ARG A 178 4.59 -15.63 -15.97
N ALA A 179 3.34 -16.10 -15.99
CA ALA A 179 2.39 -15.81 -17.05
C ALA A 179 1.87 -14.36 -17.03
N THR A 180 1.83 -13.73 -15.84
CA THR A 180 1.39 -12.34 -15.66
C THR A 180 2.57 -11.36 -15.71
N ALA A 181 3.41 -11.45 -16.76
CA ALA A 181 4.61 -10.63 -16.91
C ALA A 181 4.32 -9.13 -17.02
N GLU A 182 3.14 -8.75 -17.53
CA GLU A 182 2.70 -7.36 -17.65
C GLU A 182 1.82 -6.97 -16.45
N SER A 183 2.14 -5.83 -15.81
CA SER A 183 1.30 -5.27 -14.76
C SER A 183 -0.03 -4.85 -15.39
N GLN A 184 -1.11 -5.54 -15.02
CA GLN A 184 -2.44 -5.09 -15.41
C GLN A 184 -2.77 -3.79 -14.68
N PRO A 185 -3.40 -2.80 -15.35
CA PRO A 185 -3.84 -1.59 -14.68
C PRO A 185 -4.80 -1.95 -13.53
N ARG A 186 -4.70 -1.22 -12.41
CA ARG A 186 -5.69 -1.31 -11.32
C ARG A 186 -7.06 -0.99 -11.91
N ALA A 187 -7.85 -2.00 -12.20
CA ALA A 187 -9.23 -1.80 -12.58
C ALA A 187 -10.02 -1.46 -11.30
N TYR A 188 -10.22 -0.15 -11.04
CA TYR A 188 -11.16 0.28 -10.02
C TYR A 188 -12.54 -0.35 -10.31
N GLY A 189 -13.17 -0.88 -9.27
CA GLY A 189 -14.49 -1.47 -9.40
C GLY A 189 -14.53 -2.87 -10.01
N THR A 190 -13.40 -3.57 -10.13
CA THR A 190 -13.41 -4.99 -10.56
C THR A 190 -14.21 -5.82 -9.56
N ARG A 191 -15.31 -6.41 -10.05
CA ARG A 191 -16.17 -7.30 -9.30
C ARG A 191 -15.67 -8.73 -9.36
N ARG A 192 -15.73 -9.41 -8.23
CA ARG A 192 -15.29 -10.80 -8.07
C ARG A 192 -16.17 -11.54 -7.08
N ASP A 193 -16.41 -12.81 -7.36
CA ASP A 193 -17.19 -13.65 -6.48
C ASP A 193 -16.30 -14.25 -5.39
N MET A 194 -16.78 -14.16 -4.15
CA MET A 194 -16.11 -14.70 -2.98
C MET A 194 -17.11 -15.43 -2.10
N ILE A 195 -16.79 -16.64 -1.68
CA ILE A 195 -17.60 -17.39 -0.70
C ILE A 195 -17.38 -16.75 0.66
N MET A 196 -18.45 -16.19 1.22
CA MET A 196 -18.42 -15.57 2.54
C MET A 196 -19.13 -16.45 3.55
N PRO A 197 -18.46 -16.89 4.63
CA PRO A 197 -19.03 -17.82 5.62
C PRO A 197 -20.39 -17.42 6.18
N PRO A 198 -20.70 -16.12 6.45
CA PRO A 198 -22.00 -15.74 6.97
C PRO A 198 -23.18 -16.12 6.06
N TRP A 199 -22.95 -16.22 4.75
CA TRP A 199 -23.99 -16.57 3.79
C TRP A 199 -23.83 -17.97 3.17
N GLY A 200 -22.61 -18.54 3.23
CA GLY A 200 -22.31 -19.86 2.70
C GLY A 200 -22.40 -19.98 1.17
N VAL A 201 -22.56 -18.85 0.47
CA VAL A 201 -22.72 -18.76 -0.99
C VAL A 201 -21.72 -17.75 -1.58
N PRO A 202 -21.43 -17.83 -2.89
CA PRO A 202 -20.66 -16.79 -3.55
C PRO A 202 -21.39 -15.43 -3.49
N VAL A 203 -20.65 -14.41 -3.11
CA VAL A 203 -21.11 -13.02 -3.07
C VAL A 203 -20.21 -12.21 -3.98
N GLU A 204 -20.81 -11.48 -4.92
CA GLU A 204 -20.07 -10.54 -5.75
C GLU A 204 -19.64 -9.35 -4.92
N ILE A 205 -18.32 -9.12 -4.85
CA ILE A 205 -17.73 -8.02 -4.10
C ILE A 205 -16.83 -7.14 -4.97
N THR A 206 -16.78 -5.87 -4.60
CA THR A 206 -15.75 -4.93 -5.05
C THR A 206 -14.80 -4.67 -3.88
N VAL A 207 -13.51 -4.84 -4.10
CA VAL A 207 -12.50 -4.52 -3.09
C VAL A 207 -11.93 -3.13 -3.39
N THR A 208 -12.06 -2.22 -2.43
CA THR A 208 -11.53 -0.86 -2.50
C THR A 208 -10.44 -0.68 -1.46
N ALA A 209 -9.33 -0.06 -1.85
CA ALA A 209 -8.24 0.28 -0.93
C ALA A 209 -8.06 1.81 -0.88
N LEU A 210 -8.00 2.35 0.33
CA LEU A 210 -7.80 3.77 0.62
C LEU A 210 -6.49 3.92 1.39
N VAL A 211 -5.69 4.91 1.00
CA VAL A 211 -4.43 5.24 1.69
C VAL A 211 -4.62 6.57 2.40
N PRO A 212 -4.42 6.64 3.72
CA PRO A 212 -4.54 7.90 4.45
C PRO A 212 -3.45 8.89 4.04
N ALA A 213 -3.78 10.17 3.97
CA ALA A 213 -2.79 11.21 3.79
C ALA A 213 -1.76 11.16 4.94
N GLY A 214 -0.48 11.25 4.62
CA GLY A 214 0.61 11.19 5.60
C GLY A 214 0.93 9.78 6.15
N ARG A 215 0.19 8.73 5.76
CA ARG A 215 0.46 7.33 6.14
C ARG A 215 0.42 6.40 4.93
N PRO A 216 1.37 6.56 3.99
CA PRO A 216 1.44 5.72 2.77
C PRO A 216 1.77 4.26 3.07
N ASP A 217 2.23 3.97 4.27
CA ASP A 217 2.50 2.64 4.81
C ASP A 217 1.24 1.86 5.18
N LEU A 218 0.09 2.52 5.31
CA LEU A 218 -1.19 1.91 5.70
C LEU A 218 -2.20 1.94 4.55
N ARG A 219 -3.05 0.91 4.52
CA ARG A 219 -4.20 0.81 3.61
C ARG A 219 -5.43 0.34 4.35
N LEU A 220 -6.50 1.11 4.28
CA LEU A 220 -7.84 0.63 4.63
C LEU A 220 -8.41 -0.11 3.42
N VAL A 221 -8.68 -1.38 3.59
CA VAL A 221 -9.29 -2.21 2.55
C VAL A 221 -10.73 -2.51 2.96
N VAL A 222 -11.67 -2.24 2.06
CA VAL A 222 -13.10 -2.45 2.26
C VAL A 222 -13.63 -3.37 1.17
N GLY A 223 -14.29 -4.44 1.57
CA GLY A 223 -14.99 -5.35 0.65
C GLY A 223 -16.46 -5.01 0.59
N VAL A 224 -16.86 -4.35 -0.50
CA VAL A 224 -18.24 -3.88 -0.70
C VAL A 224 -19.01 -4.88 -1.56
N PRO A 225 -20.07 -5.53 -1.03
CA PRO A 225 -20.95 -6.39 -1.83
C PRO A 225 -21.68 -5.61 -2.91
N ALA A 226 -22.01 -6.27 -4.02
CA ALA A 226 -22.83 -5.66 -5.06
C ALA A 226 -24.23 -5.32 -4.52
N PRO A 227 -24.83 -4.18 -4.92
CA PRO A 227 -26.15 -3.77 -4.46
C PRO A 227 -27.22 -4.84 -4.78
N GLY A 228 -28.04 -5.16 -3.78
CA GLY A 228 -29.17 -6.11 -3.93
C GLY A 228 -28.79 -7.60 -3.95
N VAL A 229 -27.50 -7.94 -3.82
CA VAL A 229 -27.03 -9.34 -3.85
C VAL A 229 -26.96 -9.95 -2.45
N VAL A 230 -26.93 -9.14 -1.41
CA VAL A 230 -26.69 -9.59 -0.04
C VAL A 230 -27.98 -9.49 0.78
N PRO A 231 -28.46 -10.59 1.38
CA PRO A 231 -29.41 -10.51 2.48
C PRO A 231 -28.83 -9.63 3.58
N GLU A 232 -29.68 -8.97 4.37
CA GLU A 232 -29.23 -8.20 5.53
C GLU A 232 -28.19 -9.00 6.31
N PHE A 233 -27.09 -8.33 6.66
CA PHE A 233 -26.01 -8.96 7.41
C PHE A 233 -26.63 -9.55 8.69
N PRO A 234 -26.44 -10.84 9.00
CA PRO A 234 -26.94 -11.37 10.25
C PRO A 234 -26.44 -10.48 11.39
N ALA A 235 -27.33 -10.13 12.31
CA ALA A 235 -27.01 -9.29 13.45
C ALA A 235 -25.74 -9.85 14.13
N LEU A 236 -24.71 -9.01 14.28
CA LEU A 236 -23.51 -9.44 15.01
C LEU A 236 -23.91 -9.83 16.42
N PRO A 237 -23.38 -10.94 16.97
CA PRO A 237 -23.61 -11.28 18.36
C PRO A 237 -23.18 -10.10 19.23
N ALA A 238 -23.97 -9.79 20.26
CA ALA A 238 -23.62 -8.74 21.20
C ALA A 238 -22.21 -8.99 21.76
N PRO A 239 -21.38 -7.96 21.94
CA PRO A 239 -20.08 -8.12 22.54
C PRO A 239 -20.23 -8.80 23.91
N PRO A 240 -19.32 -9.72 24.28
CA PRO A 240 -19.34 -10.31 25.61
C PRO A 240 -19.20 -9.19 26.63
N GLY A 241 -20.16 -9.10 27.57
CA GLY A 241 -20.19 -8.12 28.64
C GLY A 241 -19.04 -8.28 29.63
#